data_880811784e2e2d23329d855bdaa1796a
#
_entry.id   880811784e2e2d23329d855bdaa1796a
#
_cell.length_a   1.000
_cell.length_b   1.000
_cell.length_c   1.000
_cell.angle_alpha   90.00
_cell.angle_beta   90.00
_cell.angle_gamma   90.00
#
_symmetry.space_group_name_H-M   'P 1'
#
loop_
_entity.id
_entity.type
_entity.pdbx_description
1 polymer ?
#
loop_
_entity_poly.entity_id
_entity_poly.type
_entity_poly.pdbx_seq_one_letter_code
_entity_poly.pdbx_strand_id
1 'polypeptide(L)'
;DVQDAVQALVNEPDAEVISGGTDVLIRVREGKDAGRALVSIHNIPELKGVSLEEDGTIIIRPATSFSHITNDPIIKKHLSMLGEAVDQVGGPQVRNTATIGGNICNGATSADSASTMCALNAAVVLKGPEGVREVPVTEFYTGPDVRSGSRMRSARHLRLPGKTMRDGKAIILNTENEGPWKLQHWDVR
;
A
#
# COMPACT_ATOMS: atom_id res chain seq x y z
N ASP A 1 -0.42 18.17 -2.36
CA ASP A 1 0.68 17.27 -2.67
C ASP A 1 0.95 16.27 -1.51
N VAL A 2 1.97 15.43 -1.63
CA VAL A 2 2.34 14.44 -0.59
C VAL A 2 2.76 15.12 0.71
N GLN A 3 3.43 16.26 0.63
CA GLN A 3 3.89 16.97 1.82
C GLN A 3 2.72 17.57 2.60
N ASP A 4 1.72 18.09 1.89
CA ASP A 4 0.47 18.59 2.51
C ASP A 4 -0.26 17.47 3.25
N ALA A 5 -0.32 16.27 2.64
CA ALA A 5 -0.94 15.11 3.28
C ALA A 5 -0.20 14.69 4.55
N VAL A 6 1.13 14.67 4.52
CA VAL A 6 1.97 14.39 5.71
C VAL A 6 1.72 15.43 6.80
N GLN A 7 1.71 16.73 6.42
CA GLN A 7 1.48 17.82 7.38
C GLN A 7 0.07 17.75 7.99
N ALA A 8 -0.95 17.44 7.16
CA ALA A 8 -2.31 17.26 7.66
C ALA A 8 -2.40 16.13 8.71
N LEU A 9 -1.68 15.03 8.48
CA LEU A 9 -1.62 13.91 9.42
C LEU A 9 -0.84 14.23 10.71
N VAL A 10 0.15 15.09 10.63
CA VAL A 10 0.87 15.60 11.83
C VAL A 10 -0.05 16.48 12.65
N ASN A 11 -0.82 17.36 12.00
CA ASN A 11 -1.74 18.28 12.67
C ASN A 11 -2.97 17.57 13.27
N GLU A 12 -3.41 16.49 12.62
CA GLU A 12 -4.59 15.69 13.02
C GLU A 12 -4.18 14.23 13.31
N PRO A 13 -3.58 13.97 14.48
CA PRO A 13 -3.06 12.64 14.83
C PRO A 13 -4.08 11.50 14.75
N ASP A 14 -5.35 11.75 14.82
CA ASP A 14 -6.43 10.77 14.77
C ASP A 14 -7.05 10.62 13.37
N ALA A 15 -6.61 11.43 12.40
CA ALA A 15 -7.12 11.33 11.05
C ALA A 15 -6.77 9.97 10.40
N GLU A 16 -7.66 9.49 9.56
CA GLU A 16 -7.47 8.27 8.76
C GLU A 16 -7.11 8.66 7.31
N VAL A 17 -6.16 7.94 6.72
CA VAL A 17 -5.83 8.12 5.30
C VAL A 17 -6.86 7.42 4.44
N ILE A 18 -7.39 8.12 3.44
CA ILE A 18 -8.28 7.54 2.44
C ILE A 18 -7.72 7.69 1.04
N SER A 19 -7.64 6.57 0.31
CA SER A 19 -7.35 6.54 -1.13
C SER A 19 -8.59 6.08 -1.91
N GLY A 20 -8.70 4.80 -2.27
CA GLY A 20 -9.90 4.27 -2.93
C GLY A 20 -11.14 4.18 -2.03
N GLY A 21 -10.98 4.14 -0.73
CA GLY A 21 -12.07 4.17 0.25
C GLY A 21 -12.86 2.86 0.41
N THR A 22 -12.51 1.80 -0.32
CA THR A 22 -13.27 0.54 -0.34
C THR A 22 -13.36 -0.17 1.01
N ASP A 23 -12.44 0.08 1.92
CA ASP A 23 -12.47 -0.41 3.31
C ASP A 23 -12.83 0.72 4.30
N VAL A 24 -12.22 1.89 4.16
CA VAL A 24 -12.42 3.03 5.08
C VAL A 24 -13.89 3.45 5.12
N LEU A 25 -14.54 3.60 3.96
CA LEU A 25 -15.95 4.03 3.91
C LEU A 25 -16.92 2.98 4.46
N ILE A 26 -16.56 1.70 4.41
CA ILE A 26 -17.35 0.63 5.06
C ILE A 26 -17.29 0.81 6.58
N ARG A 27 -16.10 1.01 7.16
CA ARG A 27 -15.93 1.23 8.59
C ARG A 27 -16.64 2.49 9.08
N VAL A 28 -16.57 3.58 8.30
CA VAL A 28 -17.33 4.81 8.59
C VAL A 28 -18.83 4.55 8.61
N ARG A 29 -19.35 3.81 7.62
CA ARG A 29 -20.78 3.42 7.54
C ARG A 29 -21.20 2.54 8.71
N GLU A 30 -20.33 1.65 9.16
CA GLU A 30 -20.57 0.78 10.33
C GLU A 30 -20.42 1.53 11.66
N GLY A 31 -20.09 2.81 11.65
CA GLY A 31 -19.89 3.62 12.84
C GLY A 31 -18.56 3.44 13.57
N LYS A 32 -17.70 2.55 13.10
CA LYS A 32 -16.39 2.26 13.72
C LYS A 32 -15.42 3.45 13.67
N ASP A 33 -15.46 4.20 12.56
CA ASP A 33 -14.62 5.38 12.32
C ASP A 33 -15.47 6.65 12.16
N ALA A 34 -16.69 6.66 12.70
CA ALA A 34 -17.59 7.80 12.64
C ALA A 34 -16.97 9.03 13.35
N GLY A 35 -17.02 10.18 12.71
CA GLY A 35 -16.47 11.43 13.22
C GLY A 35 -14.95 11.58 13.12
N ARG A 36 -14.22 10.58 12.63
CA ARG A 36 -12.78 10.69 12.38
C ARG A 36 -12.52 11.57 11.15
N ALA A 37 -11.53 12.46 11.24
CA ALA A 37 -11.06 13.23 10.10
C ALA A 37 -10.45 12.30 9.03
N LEU A 38 -10.67 12.60 7.77
CA LEU A 38 -10.13 11.83 6.64
C LEU A 38 -9.16 12.71 5.84
N VAL A 39 -7.94 12.21 5.64
CA VAL A 39 -6.95 12.83 4.75
C VAL A 39 -6.94 12.08 3.42
N SER A 40 -7.50 12.71 2.38
CA SER A 40 -7.58 12.10 1.06
C SER A 40 -6.27 12.24 0.30
N ILE A 41 -5.73 11.08 -0.13
CA ILE A 41 -4.57 11.01 -1.02
C ILE A 41 -4.94 10.57 -2.44
N HIS A 42 -6.24 10.34 -2.69
CA HIS A 42 -6.74 9.76 -3.93
C HIS A 42 -6.35 10.57 -5.17
N ASN A 43 -6.36 11.90 -5.07
CA ASN A 43 -6.13 12.79 -6.21
C ASN A 43 -4.71 13.37 -6.27
N ILE A 44 -3.77 12.84 -5.51
CA ILE A 44 -2.37 13.24 -5.57
C ILE A 44 -1.69 12.55 -6.76
N PRO A 45 -1.31 13.28 -7.85
CA PRO A 45 -0.78 12.65 -9.06
C PRO A 45 0.52 11.88 -8.83
N GLU A 46 1.36 12.38 -7.92
CA GLU A 46 2.66 11.78 -7.54
C GLU A 46 2.50 10.38 -6.93
N LEU A 47 1.30 10.02 -6.48
CA LEU A 47 0.97 8.73 -5.87
C LEU A 47 0.33 7.75 -6.85
N LYS A 48 0.25 8.06 -8.15
CA LYS A 48 -0.39 7.22 -9.17
C LYS A 48 0.61 6.78 -10.24
N GLY A 49 0.39 5.56 -10.75
CA GLY A 49 1.09 5.02 -11.91
C GLY A 49 2.17 4.00 -11.57
N VAL A 50 2.74 3.45 -12.63
CA VAL A 50 3.82 2.47 -12.61
C VAL A 50 4.99 3.04 -13.39
N SER A 51 6.21 2.84 -12.93
CA SER A 51 7.43 3.19 -13.68
C SER A 51 8.47 2.08 -13.58
N LEU A 52 9.29 1.97 -14.62
CA LEU A 52 10.44 1.10 -14.69
C LEU A 52 11.70 1.98 -14.68
N GLU A 53 12.54 1.80 -13.68
CA GLU A 53 13.79 2.54 -13.52
C GLU A 53 14.91 1.95 -14.38
N GLU A 54 16.02 2.68 -14.55
CA GLU A 54 17.17 2.24 -15.35
C GLU A 54 17.84 0.97 -14.83
N ASP A 55 17.83 0.77 -13.51
CA ASP A 55 18.35 -0.43 -12.85
C ASP A 55 17.41 -1.65 -12.99
N GLY A 56 16.27 -1.44 -13.67
CA GLY A 56 15.22 -2.42 -13.85
C GLY A 56 14.25 -2.53 -12.69
N THR A 57 14.36 -1.69 -11.67
CA THR A 57 13.40 -1.60 -10.57
C THR A 57 12.04 -1.14 -11.08
N ILE A 58 10.97 -1.82 -10.68
CA ILE A 58 9.60 -1.39 -10.97
C ILE A 58 9.03 -0.70 -9.74
N ILE A 59 8.57 0.54 -9.93
CA ILE A 59 7.90 1.32 -8.89
C ILE A 59 6.41 1.35 -9.20
N ILE A 60 5.59 0.87 -8.25
CA ILE A 60 4.13 1.00 -8.30
C ILE A 60 3.71 2.00 -7.21
N ARG A 61 3.09 3.08 -7.60
CA ARG A 61 2.67 4.14 -6.66
C ARG A 61 1.38 3.73 -5.94
N PRO A 62 1.22 4.08 -4.66
CA PRO A 62 0.22 3.48 -3.76
C PRO A 62 -1.24 3.80 -4.11
N ALA A 63 -1.52 4.96 -4.70
CA ALA A 63 -2.86 5.33 -5.14
C ALA A 63 -3.18 4.80 -6.56
N THR A 64 -2.37 3.89 -7.09
CA THR A 64 -2.62 3.22 -8.36
C THR A 64 -3.72 2.16 -8.16
N SER A 65 -4.77 2.26 -8.98
CA SER A 65 -5.90 1.32 -8.91
C SER A 65 -5.52 -0.06 -9.44
N PHE A 66 -6.23 -1.08 -9.02
CA PHE A 66 -6.03 -2.43 -9.52
C PHE A 66 -6.30 -2.55 -11.01
N SER A 67 -7.34 -1.88 -11.53
CA SER A 67 -7.61 -1.83 -12.97
C SER A 67 -6.47 -1.18 -13.77
N HIS A 68 -5.78 -0.19 -13.20
CA HIS A 68 -4.59 0.38 -13.82
C HIS A 68 -3.48 -0.68 -13.85
N ILE A 69 -3.17 -1.32 -12.72
CA ILE A 69 -2.11 -2.34 -12.59
C ILE A 69 -2.34 -3.49 -13.58
N THR A 70 -3.56 -4.03 -13.64
CA THR A 70 -3.92 -5.12 -14.56
C THR A 70 -3.69 -4.74 -16.02
N ASN A 71 -3.87 -3.46 -16.39
CA ASN A 71 -3.77 -3.00 -17.77
C ASN A 71 -2.41 -2.39 -18.14
N ASP A 72 -1.57 -2.11 -17.15
CA ASP A 72 -0.27 -1.46 -17.37
C ASP A 72 0.69 -2.33 -18.18
N PRO A 73 1.34 -1.79 -19.22
CA PRO A 73 2.24 -2.55 -20.08
C PRO A 73 3.51 -3.05 -19.36
N ILE A 74 4.01 -2.32 -18.36
CA ILE A 74 5.16 -2.73 -17.56
C ILE A 74 4.78 -3.93 -16.70
N ILE A 75 3.61 -3.90 -16.07
CA ILE A 75 3.08 -5.01 -15.27
C ILE A 75 2.84 -6.24 -16.15
N LYS A 76 2.16 -6.08 -17.28
CA LYS A 76 1.91 -7.19 -18.22
C LYS A 76 3.19 -7.86 -18.69
N LYS A 77 4.24 -7.10 -18.93
CA LYS A 77 5.50 -7.60 -19.43
C LYS A 77 6.40 -8.23 -18.36
N HIS A 78 6.45 -7.63 -17.17
CA HIS A 78 7.46 -7.97 -16.16
C HIS A 78 6.88 -8.59 -14.88
N LEU A 79 5.58 -8.36 -14.59
CA LEU A 79 4.92 -8.76 -13.35
C LEU A 79 3.51 -9.30 -13.60
N SER A 80 3.32 -10.13 -14.64
CA SER A 80 2.00 -10.67 -15.01
C SER A 80 1.28 -11.32 -13.84
N MET A 81 2.02 -12.03 -12.97
CA MET A 81 1.49 -12.65 -11.76
C MET A 81 0.81 -11.63 -10.82
N LEU A 82 1.36 -10.41 -10.70
CA LEU A 82 0.70 -9.35 -9.92
C LEU A 82 -0.57 -8.86 -10.62
N GLY A 83 -0.51 -8.66 -11.94
CA GLY A 83 -1.67 -8.28 -12.73
C GLY A 83 -2.83 -9.26 -12.58
N GLU A 84 -2.53 -10.56 -12.66
CA GLU A 84 -3.50 -11.65 -12.48
C GLU A 84 -4.07 -11.67 -11.05
N ALA A 85 -3.22 -11.54 -10.03
CA ALA A 85 -3.66 -11.54 -8.63
C ALA A 85 -4.60 -10.39 -8.31
N VAL A 86 -4.27 -9.16 -8.73
CA VAL A 86 -5.14 -7.99 -8.45
C VAL A 86 -6.40 -7.98 -9.29
N ASP A 87 -6.44 -8.72 -10.41
CA ASP A 87 -7.67 -8.88 -11.21
C ASP A 87 -8.71 -9.79 -10.56
N GLN A 88 -8.32 -10.57 -9.55
CA GLN A 88 -9.25 -11.38 -8.74
C GLN A 88 -9.93 -10.56 -7.62
N VAL A 89 -9.47 -9.34 -7.35
CA VAL A 89 -10.02 -8.53 -6.25
C VAL A 89 -11.43 -8.03 -6.59
N GLY A 90 -12.42 -8.58 -5.93
CA GLY A 90 -13.82 -8.14 -6.05
C GLY A 90 -14.32 -8.02 -7.50
N GLY A 91 -15.24 -7.08 -7.73
CA GLY A 91 -15.76 -6.76 -9.07
C GLY A 91 -15.01 -5.58 -9.72
N PRO A 92 -15.32 -5.29 -11.02
CA PRO A 92 -14.70 -4.18 -11.75
C PRO A 92 -14.84 -2.82 -11.05
N GLN A 93 -15.97 -2.57 -10.38
CA GLN A 93 -16.21 -1.32 -9.63
C GLN A 93 -15.22 -1.16 -8.47
N VAL A 94 -14.95 -2.26 -7.76
CA VAL A 94 -13.96 -2.29 -6.68
C VAL A 94 -12.57 -2.07 -7.26
N ARG A 95 -12.17 -2.79 -8.31
CA ARG A 95 -10.85 -2.68 -8.92
C ARG A 95 -10.55 -1.31 -9.53
N ASN A 96 -11.56 -0.61 -10.01
CA ASN A 96 -11.40 0.76 -10.52
C ASN A 96 -11.09 1.77 -9.41
N THR A 97 -11.48 1.48 -8.18
CA THR A 97 -11.41 2.40 -7.04
C THR A 97 -10.36 1.97 -6.02
N ALA A 98 -10.31 0.67 -5.66
CA ALA A 98 -9.34 0.13 -4.73
C ALA A 98 -7.92 0.29 -5.26
N THR A 99 -6.99 0.57 -4.35
CA THR A 99 -5.60 0.88 -4.69
C THR A 99 -4.65 -0.12 -4.03
N ILE A 100 -3.51 -0.35 -4.67
CA ILE A 100 -2.50 -1.30 -4.16
C ILE A 100 -2.01 -0.91 -2.76
N GLY A 101 -1.73 0.38 -2.54
CA GLY A 101 -1.30 0.87 -1.23
C GLY A 101 -2.38 0.69 -0.16
N GLY A 102 -3.66 0.98 -0.50
CA GLY A 102 -4.77 0.76 0.41
C GLY A 102 -4.94 -0.71 0.78
N ASN A 103 -4.83 -1.62 -0.18
CA ASN A 103 -4.95 -3.06 0.05
C ASN A 103 -3.84 -3.61 0.96
N ILE A 104 -2.58 -3.26 0.66
CA ILE A 104 -1.44 -3.66 1.50
C ILE A 104 -1.54 -3.04 2.90
N CYS A 105 -1.85 -1.73 3.01
CA CYS A 105 -1.94 -1.04 4.29
C CYS A 105 -3.16 -1.46 5.12
N ASN A 106 -4.21 -2.00 4.49
CA ASN A 106 -5.36 -2.54 5.20
C ASN A 106 -5.02 -3.78 6.04
N GLY A 107 -3.97 -4.53 5.67
CA GLY A 107 -3.45 -5.66 6.42
C GLY A 107 -4.43 -6.84 6.54
N ALA A 108 -5.41 -6.94 5.65
CA ALA A 108 -6.29 -8.09 5.63
C ALA A 108 -5.49 -9.36 5.31
N THR A 109 -5.65 -10.40 6.13
CA THR A 109 -4.96 -11.69 5.95
C THR A 109 -5.28 -12.37 4.62
N SER A 110 -6.42 -12.03 4.01
CA SER A 110 -6.87 -12.50 2.70
C SER A 110 -6.66 -11.47 1.58
N ALA A 111 -5.76 -10.50 1.75
CA ALA A 111 -5.46 -9.52 0.71
C ALA A 111 -4.78 -10.19 -0.48
N ASP A 112 -5.47 -10.26 -1.62
CA ASP A 112 -5.03 -11.00 -2.82
C ASP A 112 -3.66 -10.53 -3.34
N SER A 113 -3.33 -9.24 -3.17
CA SER A 113 -2.03 -8.72 -3.58
C SER A 113 -0.89 -9.03 -2.60
N ALA A 114 -1.18 -9.27 -1.31
CA ALA A 114 -0.15 -9.38 -0.28
C ALA A 114 0.75 -10.59 -0.47
N SER A 115 0.18 -11.77 -0.74
CA SER A 115 0.94 -13.01 -0.99
C SER A 115 1.83 -12.89 -2.24
N THR A 116 1.31 -12.30 -3.30
CA THR A 116 2.06 -12.05 -4.53
C THR A 116 3.20 -11.06 -4.30
N MET A 117 2.97 -10.00 -3.51
CA MET A 117 4.01 -9.04 -3.15
C MET A 117 5.10 -9.66 -2.29
N CYS A 118 4.75 -10.56 -1.37
CA CYS A 118 5.73 -11.34 -0.61
C CYS A 118 6.55 -12.26 -1.53
N ALA A 119 5.91 -12.96 -2.46
CA ALA A 119 6.59 -13.84 -3.42
C ALA A 119 7.54 -13.07 -4.36
N LEU A 120 7.21 -11.82 -4.66
CA LEU A 120 8.04 -10.91 -5.44
C LEU A 120 9.12 -10.20 -4.60
N ASN A 121 9.28 -10.55 -3.32
CA ASN A 121 10.17 -9.87 -2.37
C ASN A 121 9.97 -8.34 -2.39
N ALA A 122 8.73 -7.92 -2.43
CA ALA A 122 8.36 -6.53 -2.46
C ALA A 122 8.80 -5.80 -1.19
N ALA A 123 9.15 -4.53 -1.30
CA ALA A 123 9.36 -3.67 -0.14
C ALA A 123 8.42 -2.45 -0.15
N VAL A 124 8.01 -2.03 1.03
CA VAL A 124 7.16 -0.87 1.27
C VAL A 124 8.05 0.32 1.62
N VAL A 125 7.94 1.42 0.90
CA VAL A 125 8.63 2.66 1.26
C VAL A 125 7.64 3.59 1.95
N LEU A 126 7.92 3.90 3.19
CA LEU A 126 7.11 4.71 4.09
C LEU A 126 7.66 6.13 4.15
N LYS A 127 6.81 7.16 4.04
CA LYS A 127 7.19 8.55 4.27
C LYS A 127 6.48 9.10 5.49
N GLY A 128 7.25 9.46 6.49
CA GLY A 128 6.81 10.17 7.67
C GLY A 128 7.38 11.58 7.76
N PRO A 129 7.08 12.32 8.85
CA PRO A 129 7.62 13.66 9.11
C PRO A 129 9.15 13.64 9.24
N GLU A 130 9.74 12.56 9.73
CA GLU A 130 11.18 12.42 9.95
C GLU A 130 11.96 11.93 8.72
N GLY A 131 11.26 11.54 7.63
CA GLY A 131 11.94 11.08 6.42
C GLY A 131 11.26 9.89 5.76
N VAL A 132 12.08 9.09 5.10
CA VAL A 132 11.66 7.94 4.30
C VAL A 132 12.36 6.69 4.82
N ARG A 133 11.60 5.60 5.02
CA ARG A 133 12.15 4.28 5.34
C ARG A 133 11.60 3.20 4.40
N GLU A 134 12.38 2.16 4.18
CA GLU A 134 12.03 0.99 3.38
C GLU A 134 11.86 -0.23 4.28
N VAL A 135 10.77 -1.00 4.08
CA VAL A 135 10.46 -2.19 4.85
C VAL A 135 10.06 -3.32 3.89
N PRO A 136 10.68 -4.50 3.94
CA PRO A 136 10.22 -5.66 3.18
C PRO A 136 8.75 -5.96 3.49
N VAL A 137 7.95 -6.33 2.49
CA VAL A 137 6.52 -6.67 2.71
C VAL A 137 6.37 -7.81 3.72
N THR A 138 7.30 -8.75 3.72
CA THR A 138 7.33 -9.87 4.68
C THR A 138 7.51 -9.44 6.13
N GLU A 139 8.10 -8.25 6.36
CA GLU A 139 8.33 -7.67 7.68
C GLU A 139 7.34 -6.53 8.00
N PHE A 140 6.53 -6.15 7.01
CA PHE A 140 5.57 -5.04 7.13
C PHE A 140 4.38 -5.40 8.03
N TYR A 141 3.95 -6.67 8.03
CA TYR A 141 2.84 -7.14 8.83
C TYR A 141 3.32 -7.63 10.19
N THR A 142 2.84 -7.02 11.26
CA THR A 142 3.24 -7.35 12.65
C THR A 142 2.28 -8.30 13.35
N GLY A 143 1.25 -8.78 12.66
CA GLY A 143 0.25 -9.74 13.16
C GLY A 143 -1.09 -9.63 12.44
N PRO A 144 -2.01 -10.59 12.66
CA PRO A 144 -3.37 -10.51 12.16
C PRO A 144 -4.06 -9.34 12.85
N ASP A 145 -4.74 -8.52 12.07
CA ASP A 145 -5.51 -7.38 12.56
C ASP A 145 -4.66 -6.22 13.15
N VAL A 146 -3.64 -5.79 12.41
CA VAL A 146 -2.79 -4.61 12.73
C VAL A 146 -3.61 -3.32 12.96
N ARG A 147 -4.94 -3.38 12.86
CA ARG A 147 -5.86 -2.27 13.06
C ARG A 147 -6.02 -1.79 14.51
N SER A 148 -5.66 -2.59 15.50
CA SER A 148 -5.92 -2.28 16.89
C SER A 148 -4.86 -1.40 17.55
N GLY A 149 -4.37 -0.35 16.87
CA GLY A 149 -3.52 0.65 17.52
C GLY A 149 -2.44 1.31 16.69
N SER A 150 -2.12 0.81 15.50
CA SER A 150 -1.14 1.45 14.63
C SER A 150 -1.84 2.36 13.60
N ARG A 151 -1.66 3.65 13.74
CA ARG A 151 -2.14 4.66 12.80
C ARG A 151 -1.23 4.68 11.59
N MET A 152 -1.59 3.91 10.57
CA MET A 152 -0.90 3.97 9.27
C MET A 152 -1.31 5.24 8.53
N ARG A 153 -0.36 6.01 8.07
CA ARG A 153 -0.59 7.29 7.44
C ARG A 153 0.18 7.43 6.14
N SER A 154 -0.54 7.35 5.04
CA SER A 154 -0.18 7.63 3.64
C SER A 154 1.02 6.87 3.02
N ALA A 155 0.80 6.29 1.87
CA ALA A 155 1.79 5.52 1.10
C ALA A 155 2.38 6.32 -0.09
N ARG A 156 3.67 6.21 -0.38
CA ARG A 156 4.33 6.98 -1.44
C ARG A 156 4.75 6.19 -2.69
N HIS A 157 5.32 5.01 -2.57
CA HIS A 157 5.72 4.18 -3.72
C HIS A 157 5.73 2.69 -3.37
N LEU A 158 5.48 1.87 -4.37
CA LEU A 158 5.79 0.45 -4.38
C LEU A 158 6.96 0.22 -5.33
N ARG A 159 8.05 -0.35 -4.88
CA ARG A 159 9.24 -0.58 -5.68
C ARG A 159 9.55 -2.07 -5.85
N LEU A 160 9.72 -2.53 -7.08
CA LEU A 160 10.10 -3.90 -7.45
C LEU A 160 11.45 -3.88 -8.17
N PRO A 161 12.50 -4.56 -7.73
CA PRO A 161 13.76 -4.57 -8.45
C PRO A 161 13.69 -5.34 -9.77
N GLY A 162 14.35 -4.82 -10.73
CA GLY A 162 14.59 -5.47 -11.98
C GLY A 162 15.94 -6.14 -12.02
N LYS A 163 15.91 -7.42 -11.88
CA LYS A 163 16.80 -8.37 -12.56
C LYS A 163 16.29 -9.76 -12.25
N THR A 164 15.77 -10.46 -13.24
CA THR A 164 15.35 -11.86 -13.22
C THR A 164 14.46 -12.25 -12.04
N MET A 165 13.40 -13.00 -12.31
CA MET A 165 12.38 -13.50 -11.37
C MET A 165 12.88 -14.19 -10.07
N ARG A 166 14.17 -14.10 -9.74
CA ARG A 166 14.78 -14.70 -8.55
C ARG A 166 15.19 -13.72 -7.47
N ASP A 167 15.33 -12.42 -7.77
CA ASP A 167 15.89 -11.43 -6.83
C ASP A 167 15.08 -10.12 -6.80
N GLY A 168 13.78 -10.20 -7.00
CA GLY A 168 12.90 -9.04 -7.04
C GLY A 168 12.60 -8.43 -5.67
N LYS A 169 12.70 -7.12 -5.52
CA LYS A 169 12.21 -6.34 -4.35
C LYS A 169 11.15 -5.36 -4.82
N ALA A 170 10.04 -5.28 -4.15
CA ALA A 170 8.99 -4.29 -4.40
C ALA A 170 8.82 -3.37 -3.20
N ILE A 171 8.48 -2.12 -3.43
CA ILE A 171 8.43 -1.12 -2.37
C ILE A 171 7.09 -0.37 -2.36
N ILE A 172 6.36 -0.40 -1.25
CA ILE A 172 5.13 0.39 -1.00
C ILE A 172 5.45 1.48 0.02
N LEU A 173 5.07 2.72 -0.26
CA LEU A 173 5.23 3.85 0.66
C LEU A 173 3.99 4.10 1.51
N ASN A 174 4.20 4.14 2.82
CA ASN A 174 3.20 4.59 3.79
C ASN A 174 3.77 5.63 4.75
N THR A 175 2.97 6.53 5.30
CA THR A 175 3.41 7.49 6.33
C THR A 175 2.96 7.03 7.70
N GLU A 176 3.85 7.10 8.69
CA GLU A 176 3.58 6.70 10.07
C GLU A 176 3.65 7.87 11.05
N ASN A 177 2.86 7.76 12.12
CA ASN A 177 3.13 8.41 13.39
C ASN A 177 3.74 7.39 14.34
N GLU A 178 4.74 7.82 15.10
CA GLU A 178 5.51 6.98 15.97
C GLU A 178 4.69 6.29 17.07
N GLY A 179 4.90 5.00 17.19
CA GLY A 179 4.62 4.17 18.34
C GLY A 179 5.57 2.96 18.32
N PRO A 180 5.94 2.39 19.48
CA PRO A 180 6.94 1.33 19.52
C PRO A 180 6.44 0.06 18.83
N TRP A 181 7.06 -0.29 17.72
CA TRP A 181 6.79 -1.52 16.98
C TRP A 181 7.40 -2.71 17.72
N LYS A 182 6.57 -3.62 18.19
CA LYS A 182 7.01 -4.96 18.62
C LYS A 182 6.83 -5.92 17.45
N LEU A 183 7.93 -6.29 16.80
CA LEU A 183 8.01 -7.42 15.88
C LEU A 183 7.63 -8.70 16.66
N GLN A 184 6.52 -9.32 16.28
CA GLN A 184 6.26 -10.72 16.66
C GLN A 184 6.58 -11.59 15.45
N HIS A 185 7.51 -12.50 15.64
CA HIS A 185 7.87 -13.53 14.67
C HIS A 185 6.68 -14.45 14.39
N TRP A 186 6.36 -14.61 13.12
CA TRP A 186 5.49 -15.70 12.66
C TRP A 186 6.36 -16.88 12.26
N ASP A 187 6.34 -17.94 13.07
CA ASP A 187 6.81 -19.25 12.65
C ASP A 187 5.79 -19.84 11.67
N VAL A 188 6.13 -19.83 10.40
CA VAL A 188 5.43 -20.62 9.38
C VAL A 188 5.93 -22.05 9.54
N ARG A 189 5.09 -22.93 10.12
CA ARG A 189 5.28 -24.38 10.06
C ARG A 189 4.58 -24.95 8.85
#